data_d00a69a071f4851787758252090b2104
#
_entry.id   d00a69a071f4851787758252090b2104
#
_cell.length_a   1.000
_cell.length_b   1.000
_cell.length_c   1.000
_cell.angle_alpha   90.00
_cell.angle_beta   90.00
_cell.angle_gamma   90.00
#
_symmetry.space_group_name_H-M   'P 1'
#
loop_
_entity.id
_entity.type
_entity.pdbx_description
1 polymer ?
#
loop_
_entity_poly.entity_id
_entity_poly.type
_entity_poly.pdbx_seq_one_letter_code
_entity_poly.pdbx_strand_id
1 'polypeptide(L)'
;MSGDYPDIISMDATDYVNYAQTGVIADITELYEKYASDELKEYVGVDGGQSMNALTLDGKIYGLPMMGNGYDEVPVMFIRQDWLDNLGLKMPTTIEELKEVARAFTEDDPDGNGQNDTYGLAVDGVEVLTKSIGTLEGFFECFGLYPGSDAMTFMDDGNGKVVWGGENAEKAKEALTTLQEMYQNGSITRDFITMDSNSIFEEAGAGRCGIWFAPMWGGMVPMSSAMKSTPEAHITAAPIPDGTGTGDNKSYFAPSFTQVYCVSSKCENPEVLIKLMNLSVKKLCHPENEEDFNTYYGDNEHTGYKSGLMWTLAPLKNYDNFQKESAALQTGDTSELNMEQMSDYTNMKAFVDAKEAGTLDAEDAAQSSGAALYTVFGDPNGGYAALDQLIKEDGFISPAYQGIPTEKMAEVSPTLKKLTIETIVKIITGESVDSYDGLVSNWHALGGDDALAEAQEWADSNK
;
A
#
# COMPACT_ATOMS: atom_id res chain seq x y z
N MET A 1 -17.54 27.74 5.54
CA MET A 1 -18.08 26.78 4.56
C MET A 1 -19.53 27.13 4.26
N SER A 2 -19.98 27.00 3.03
CA SER A 2 -21.34 27.43 2.60
C SER A 2 -22.48 26.61 3.24
N GLY A 3 -22.18 25.49 3.85
CA GLY A 3 -23.20 24.59 4.42
C GLY A 3 -24.04 23.84 3.37
N ASP A 4 -23.58 23.83 2.12
CA ASP A 4 -24.21 23.10 1.02
C ASP A 4 -23.35 21.85 0.74
N TYR A 5 -23.84 20.72 1.21
CA TYR A 5 -23.18 19.43 1.08
C TYR A 5 -24.04 18.50 0.21
N PRO A 6 -23.42 17.59 -0.58
CA PRO A 6 -24.18 16.54 -1.27
C PRO A 6 -24.84 15.60 -0.26
N ASP A 7 -25.83 14.84 -0.72
CA ASP A 7 -26.54 13.87 0.13
C ASP A 7 -25.61 12.77 0.64
N ILE A 8 -24.69 12.28 -0.20
CA ILE A 8 -23.68 11.28 0.18
C ILE A 8 -22.29 11.90 0.07
N ILE A 9 -21.47 11.66 1.09
CA ILE A 9 -20.13 12.21 1.24
C ILE A 9 -19.19 11.06 1.54
N SER A 10 -18.08 11.00 0.81
CA SER A 10 -16.94 10.14 1.16
C SER A 10 -15.86 10.99 1.82
N MET A 11 -15.30 10.52 2.92
CA MET A 11 -14.31 11.26 3.69
C MET A 11 -13.36 10.34 4.41
N ASP A 12 -12.20 10.86 4.82
CA ASP A 12 -11.28 10.15 5.69
C ASP A 12 -11.79 10.08 7.14
N ALA A 13 -11.06 9.34 7.99
CA ALA A 13 -11.44 9.14 9.39
C ALA A 13 -11.42 10.44 10.22
N THR A 14 -10.51 11.37 9.88
CA THR A 14 -10.39 12.66 10.59
C THR A 14 -11.59 13.55 10.32
N ASP A 15 -11.96 13.72 9.06
CA ASP A 15 -13.14 14.46 8.65
C ASP A 15 -14.43 13.82 9.19
N TYR A 16 -14.48 12.49 9.23
CA TYR A 16 -15.61 11.74 9.80
C TYR A 16 -15.91 12.16 11.24
N VAL A 17 -14.89 12.17 12.11
CA VAL A 17 -15.05 12.59 13.51
C VAL A 17 -15.56 14.04 13.58
N ASN A 18 -14.93 14.95 12.86
CA ASN A 18 -15.27 16.36 12.86
C ASN A 18 -16.72 16.60 12.39
N TYR A 19 -17.16 15.90 11.36
CA TYR A 19 -18.50 16.09 10.81
C TYR A 19 -19.59 15.38 11.63
N ALA A 20 -19.28 14.29 12.31
CA ALA A 20 -20.18 13.65 13.27
C ALA A 20 -20.46 14.60 14.45
N GLN A 21 -19.41 15.19 15.03
CA GLN A 21 -19.53 16.12 16.17
C GLN A 21 -20.30 17.41 15.82
N THR A 22 -20.12 17.92 14.61
CA THR A 22 -20.79 19.15 14.15
C THR A 22 -22.22 18.95 13.64
N GLY A 23 -22.69 17.69 13.56
CA GLY A 23 -24.02 17.35 13.09
C GLY A 23 -24.25 17.55 11.59
N VAL A 24 -23.17 17.58 10.81
CA VAL A 24 -23.22 17.65 9.33
C VAL A 24 -23.68 16.34 8.73
N ILE A 25 -23.25 15.21 9.31
CA ILE A 25 -23.64 13.85 8.90
C ILE A 25 -24.67 13.28 9.85
N ALA A 26 -25.55 12.42 9.34
CA ALA A 26 -26.65 11.84 10.08
C ALA A 26 -26.24 10.65 10.93
N ASP A 27 -26.85 10.49 12.11
CA ASP A 27 -26.87 9.24 12.85
C ASP A 27 -27.66 8.19 12.06
N ILE A 28 -27.03 7.13 11.64
CA ILE A 28 -27.60 6.05 10.83
C ILE A 28 -27.77 4.74 11.59
N THR A 29 -27.58 4.73 12.90
CA THR A 29 -27.57 3.51 13.73
C THR A 29 -28.83 2.66 13.53
N GLU A 30 -30.02 3.24 13.69
CA GLU A 30 -31.28 2.51 13.51
C GLU A 30 -31.52 2.13 12.04
N LEU A 31 -31.03 2.95 11.11
CA LEU A 31 -31.16 2.69 9.67
C LEU A 31 -30.26 1.51 9.23
N TYR A 32 -29.04 1.44 9.77
CA TYR A 32 -28.15 0.32 9.52
C TYR A 32 -28.76 -0.99 9.99
N GLU A 33 -29.23 -1.05 11.23
CA GLU A 33 -29.89 -2.22 11.77
C GLU A 33 -31.11 -2.68 10.93
N LYS A 34 -31.85 -1.72 10.38
CA LYS A 34 -33.06 -1.99 9.62
C LYS A 34 -32.84 -2.38 8.17
N TYR A 35 -31.84 -1.81 7.52
CA TYR A 35 -31.68 -1.89 6.06
C TYR A 35 -30.41 -2.57 5.58
N ALA A 36 -29.42 -2.82 6.44
CA ALA A 36 -28.21 -3.55 6.04
C ALA A 36 -28.53 -4.99 5.66
N SER A 37 -28.12 -5.41 4.46
CA SER A 37 -28.21 -6.80 4.02
C SER A 37 -27.18 -7.68 4.75
N ASP A 38 -27.35 -8.99 4.67
CA ASP A 38 -26.41 -9.93 5.28
C ASP A 38 -25.03 -9.82 4.61
N GLU A 39 -24.97 -9.62 3.29
CA GLU A 39 -23.74 -9.41 2.54
C GLU A 39 -23.02 -8.12 2.95
N LEU A 40 -23.76 -7.02 3.22
CA LEU A 40 -23.15 -5.79 3.73
C LEU A 40 -22.59 -5.99 5.15
N LYS A 41 -23.30 -6.72 6.01
CA LYS A 41 -22.81 -7.04 7.36
C LYS A 41 -21.57 -7.92 7.32
N GLU A 42 -21.51 -8.89 6.41
CA GLU A 42 -20.32 -9.71 6.17
C GLU A 42 -19.16 -8.85 5.66
N TYR A 43 -19.40 -7.98 4.68
CA TYR A 43 -18.40 -7.06 4.12
C TYR A 43 -17.75 -6.18 5.19
N VAL A 44 -18.53 -5.49 6.01
CA VAL A 44 -17.98 -4.61 7.06
C VAL A 44 -17.50 -5.37 8.31
N GLY A 45 -17.80 -6.66 8.41
CA GLY A 45 -17.39 -7.53 9.52
C GLY A 45 -16.14 -8.36 9.23
N VAL A 46 -15.54 -8.25 8.04
CA VAL A 46 -14.42 -9.10 7.59
C VAL A 46 -13.18 -9.00 8.48
N ASP A 47 -12.99 -7.87 9.13
CA ASP A 47 -11.90 -7.60 10.08
C ASP A 47 -12.26 -7.93 11.54
N GLY A 48 -13.29 -8.74 11.76
CA GLY A 48 -13.82 -9.03 13.10
C GLY A 48 -14.60 -7.87 13.72
N GLY A 49 -14.99 -6.88 12.91
CA GLY A 49 -15.76 -5.71 13.31
C GLY A 49 -14.91 -4.53 13.84
N GLN A 50 -13.59 -4.59 13.71
CA GLN A 50 -12.70 -3.54 14.20
C GLN A 50 -12.99 -2.19 13.54
N SER A 51 -13.14 -2.15 12.21
CA SER A 51 -13.47 -0.91 11.49
C SER A 51 -14.82 -0.32 11.92
N MET A 52 -15.84 -1.14 12.08
CA MET A 52 -17.14 -0.68 12.56
C MET A 52 -17.09 -0.18 14.01
N ASN A 53 -16.33 -0.84 14.88
CA ASN A 53 -16.11 -0.39 16.25
C ASN A 53 -15.38 0.95 16.29
N ALA A 54 -14.34 1.14 15.47
CA ALA A 54 -13.62 2.40 15.36
C ALA A 54 -14.52 3.55 14.88
N LEU A 55 -15.50 3.27 13.98
CA LEU A 55 -16.46 4.25 13.48
C LEU A 55 -17.68 4.45 14.37
N THR A 56 -17.80 3.74 15.49
CA THR A 56 -18.90 3.92 16.45
C THR A 56 -18.52 4.96 17.49
N LEU A 57 -19.11 6.15 17.39
CA LEU A 57 -18.84 7.28 18.29
C LEU A 57 -19.99 7.37 19.31
N ASP A 58 -19.69 7.27 20.60
CA ASP A 58 -20.70 7.31 21.69
C ASP A 58 -21.88 6.35 21.47
N GLY A 59 -21.60 5.14 20.93
CA GLY A 59 -22.60 4.13 20.62
C GLY A 59 -23.44 4.41 19.36
N LYS A 60 -23.05 5.36 18.54
CA LYS A 60 -23.72 5.76 17.30
C LYS A 60 -22.88 5.58 16.08
N ILE A 61 -23.50 5.16 14.98
CA ILE A 61 -22.90 5.00 13.66
C ILE A 61 -23.30 6.18 12.79
N TYR A 62 -22.32 6.93 12.25
CA TYR A 62 -22.57 8.06 11.36
C TYR A 62 -22.13 7.80 9.92
N GLY A 63 -21.49 6.66 9.65
CA GLY A 63 -21.03 6.29 8.33
C GLY A 63 -20.68 4.80 8.26
N LEU A 64 -20.42 4.33 7.04
CA LEU A 64 -20.03 2.95 6.77
C LEU A 64 -18.63 2.91 6.14
N PRO A 65 -17.77 1.98 6.55
CA PRO A 65 -16.40 1.91 6.05
C PRO A 65 -16.36 1.43 4.59
N MET A 66 -15.48 2.03 3.81
CA MET A 66 -14.92 1.39 2.62
C MET A 66 -13.78 0.49 3.10
N MET A 67 -14.04 -0.81 3.19
CA MET A 67 -13.05 -1.75 3.69
C MET A 67 -11.82 -1.77 2.79
N GLY A 68 -10.64 -1.75 3.41
CA GLY A 68 -9.37 -1.89 2.70
C GLY A 68 -9.17 -3.30 2.15
N ASN A 69 -8.25 -3.41 1.21
CA ASN A 69 -7.99 -4.67 0.51
C ASN A 69 -7.05 -5.63 1.29
N GLY A 70 -7.02 -5.56 2.62
CA GLY A 70 -6.21 -6.43 3.44
C GLY A 70 -4.70 -6.22 3.23
N TYR A 71 -4.02 -7.22 2.63
CA TYR A 71 -2.57 -7.20 2.44
C TYR A 71 -2.07 -6.30 1.30
N ASP A 72 -2.96 -5.76 0.48
CA ASP A 72 -2.60 -5.04 -0.76
C ASP A 72 -1.70 -3.82 -0.52
N GLU A 73 -1.78 -3.22 0.66
CA GLU A 73 -1.03 -2.02 1.02
C GLU A 73 0.28 -2.30 1.77
N VAL A 74 0.61 -3.57 1.97
CA VAL A 74 1.88 -3.96 2.62
C VAL A 74 3.02 -3.76 1.63
N PRO A 75 4.10 -3.04 2.00
CA PRO A 75 5.22 -2.85 1.11
C PRO A 75 6.02 -4.14 0.92
N VAL A 76 6.39 -4.41 -0.32
CA VAL A 76 7.36 -5.41 -0.73
C VAL A 76 8.47 -4.75 -1.54
N MET A 77 9.59 -5.41 -1.68
CA MET A 77 10.69 -4.94 -2.52
C MET A 77 10.52 -5.46 -3.94
N PHE A 78 10.35 -4.55 -4.92
CA PHE A 78 10.43 -4.87 -6.34
C PHE A 78 11.84 -4.69 -6.86
N ILE A 79 12.23 -5.55 -7.81
CA ILE A 79 13.57 -5.55 -8.38
C ILE A 79 13.58 -6.02 -9.84
N ARG A 80 14.50 -5.51 -10.64
CA ARG A 80 14.81 -5.97 -11.99
C ARG A 80 15.57 -7.31 -11.91
N GLN A 81 14.84 -8.43 -12.06
CA GLN A 81 15.43 -9.77 -12.03
C GLN A 81 16.38 -9.98 -13.19
N ASP A 82 16.04 -9.47 -14.37
CA ASP A 82 16.91 -9.54 -15.55
C ASP A 82 18.26 -8.83 -15.33
N TRP A 83 18.30 -7.76 -14.55
CA TRP A 83 19.56 -7.10 -14.16
C TRP A 83 20.38 -7.92 -13.17
N LEU A 84 19.70 -8.57 -12.20
CA LEU A 84 20.38 -9.52 -11.31
C LEU A 84 21.01 -10.66 -12.12
N ASP A 85 20.28 -11.22 -13.07
CA ASP A 85 20.73 -12.32 -13.90
C ASP A 85 21.92 -11.89 -14.79
N ASN A 86 21.86 -10.71 -15.41
CA ASN A 86 22.93 -10.16 -16.24
C ASN A 86 24.23 -9.96 -15.46
N LEU A 87 24.14 -9.52 -14.21
CA LEU A 87 25.30 -9.28 -13.34
C LEU A 87 25.70 -10.54 -12.52
N GLY A 88 24.92 -11.63 -12.60
CA GLY A 88 25.15 -12.84 -11.81
C GLY A 88 24.94 -12.64 -10.31
N LEU A 89 24.08 -11.70 -9.93
CA LEU A 89 23.72 -11.38 -8.55
C LEU A 89 22.49 -12.20 -8.11
N LYS A 90 22.25 -12.24 -6.81
CA LYS A 90 21.07 -12.88 -6.21
C LYS A 90 20.12 -11.83 -5.66
N MET A 91 18.87 -12.24 -5.47
CA MET A 91 17.87 -11.48 -4.72
C MET A 91 18.44 -11.11 -3.34
N PRO A 92 18.52 -9.82 -2.98
CA PRO A 92 19.01 -9.41 -1.68
C PRO A 92 18.00 -9.74 -0.58
N THR A 93 18.48 -10.30 0.52
CA THR A 93 17.70 -10.68 1.71
C THR A 93 18.09 -9.88 2.94
N THR A 94 19.20 -9.14 2.85
CA THR A 94 19.69 -8.24 3.90
C THR A 94 19.95 -6.86 3.35
N ILE A 95 19.99 -5.85 4.21
CA ILE A 95 20.31 -4.47 3.80
C ILE A 95 21.71 -4.35 3.21
N GLU A 96 22.69 -5.10 3.69
CA GLU A 96 24.04 -5.08 3.13
C GLU A 96 24.06 -5.66 1.69
N GLU A 97 23.30 -6.74 1.45
CA GLU A 97 23.13 -7.27 0.10
C GLU A 97 22.38 -6.28 -0.81
N LEU A 98 21.35 -5.60 -0.29
CA LEU A 98 20.61 -4.56 -1.02
C LEU A 98 21.53 -3.41 -1.45
N LYS A 99 22.41 -2.94 -0.55
CA LYS A 99 23.40 -1.89 -0.85
C LYS A 99 24.35 -2.31 -1.99
N GLU A 100 24.83 -3.54 -1.94
CA GLU A 100 25.73 -4.05 -2.98
C GLU A 100 25.01 -4.19 -4.33
N VAL A 101 23.78 -4.72 -4.34
CA VAL A 101 22.99 -4.83 -5.56
C VAL A 101 22.67 -3.44 -6.12
N ALA A 102 22.27 -2.48 -5.28
CA ALA A 102 21.99 -1.12 -5.71
C ALA A 102 23.24 -0.43 -6.29
N ARG A 103 24.40 -0.65 -5.68
CA ARG A 103 25.69 -0.14 -6.23
C ARG A 103 25.99 -0.79 -7.60
N ALA A 104 25.84 -2.10 -7.72
CA ALA A 104 26.08 -2.79 -8.98
C ALA A 104 25.13 -2.33 -10.09
N PHE A 105 23.87 -2.10 -9.77
CA PHE A 105 22.89 -1.55 -10.71
C PHE A 105 23.23 -0.11 -11.15
N THR A 106 24.03 0.60 -10.36
CA THR A 106 24.47 1.96 -10.67
C THR A 106 25.75 2.00 -11.48
N GLU A 107 26.71 1.07 -11.22
CA GLU A 107 28.08 1.16 -11.71
C GLU A 107 28.43 0.12 -12.78
N ASP A 108 27.73 -1.02 -12.82
CA ASP A 108 28.17 -2.21 -13.57
C ASP A 108 27.32 -2.48 -14.84
N ASP A 109 26.65 -1.44 -15.42
CA ASP A 109 25.88 -1.52 -16.68
C ASP A 109 24.90 -2.74 -16.70
N PRO A 110 23.88 -2.75 -15.82
CA PRO A 110 23.05 -3.93 -15.61
C PRO A 110 22.15 -4.27 -16.81
N ASP A 111 21.84 -3.31 -17.68
CA ASP A 111 21.06 -3.50 -18.91
C ASP A 111 21.92 -3.79 -20.14
N GLY A 112 23.27 -3.71 -20.01
CA GLY A 112 24.23 -4.08 -21.05
C GLY A 112 24.25 -3.13 -22.25
N ASN A 113 23.76 -1.88 -22.07
CA ASN A 113 23.65 -0.91 -23.18
C ASN A 113 24.96 -0.12 -23.42
N GLY A 114 25.96 -0.27 -22.51
CA GLY A 114 27.26 0.39 -22.58
C GLY A 114 27.23 1.85 -22.14
N GLN A 115 26.17 2.28 -21.46
CA GLN A 115 26.01 3.64 -20.92
C GLN A 115 25.92 3.57 -19.39
N ASN A 116 26.21 4.68 -18.72
CA ASN A 116 26.05 4.82 -17.28
C ASN A 116 24.79 5.67 -17.02
N ASP A 117 23.61 5.10 -17.25
CA ASP A 117 22.33 5.79 -17.24
C ASP A 117 21.28 5.11 -16.33
N THR A 118 21.74 4.16 -15.50
CA THR A 118 20.94 3.43 -14.52
C THR A 118 21.36 3.76 -13.09
N TYR A 119 20.43 3.55 -12.15
CA TYR A 119 20.72 3.66 -10.71
C TYR A 119 19.97 2.58 -9.90
N GLY A 120 20.42 2.37 -8.66
CA GLY A 120 19.97 1.25 -7.83
C GLY A 120 18.56 1.42 -7.30
N LEU A 121 18.37 2.35 -6.34
CA LEU A 121 17.15 2.49 -5.56
C LEU A 121 16.39 3.76 -5.93
N ALA A 122 15.14 3.59 -6.37
CA ALA A 122 14.23 4.72 -6.56
C ALA A 122 13.59 5.15 -5.23
N VAL A 123 13.58 6.46 -5.00
CA VAL A 123 13.01 7.06 -3.78
C VAL A 123 12.10 8.22 -4.16
N ASP A 124 10.86 8.17 -3.65
CA ASP A 124 9.90 9.28 -3.69
C ASP A 124 10.27 10.30 -2.61
N GLY A 125 10.78 11.47 -3.02
CA GLY A 125 11.19 12.52 -2.11
C GLY A 125 10.08 13.50 -1.75
N VAL A 126 8.93 13.41 -2.40
CA VAL A 126 7.75 14.25 -2.16
C VAL A 126 6.85 13.59 -1.10
N GLU A 127 6.53 12.31 -1.30
CA GLU A 127 5.61 11.52 -0.46
C GLU A 127 6.35 10.45 0.36
N VAL A 128 7.47 10.77 0.93
CA VAL A 128 8.50 9.90 1.55
C VAL A 128 7.95 8.71 2.34
N LEU A 129 6.86 8.89 3.09
CA LEU A 129 6.30 7.90 4.03
C LEU A 129 4.86 7.48 3.69
N THR A 130 4.47 7.54 2.42
CA THR A 130 3.15 7.04 1.99
C THR A 130 3.24 5.58 1.51
N LYS A 131 2.07 4.98 1.26
CA LYS A 131 1.98 3.63 0.69
C LYS A 131 1.86 3.72 -0.84
N SER A 132 2.96 4.06 -1.50
CA SER A 132 3.05 4.17 -2.96
C SER A 132 4.39 3.62 -3.46
N ILE A 133 4.66 3.76 -4.76
CA ILE A 133 5.93 3.31 -5.35
C ILE A 133 7.08 4.23 -4.94
N GLY A 134 8.21 3.64 -4.56
CA GLY A 134 9.43 4.35 -4.22
C GLY A 134 9.43 5.03 -2.85
N THR A 135 8.39 4.82 -2.03
CA THR A 135 8.35 5.39 -0.68
C THR A 135 9.25 4.63 0.29
N LEU A 136 9.71 5.29 1.35
CA LEU A 136 10.67 4.73 2.31
C LEU A 136 10.01 3.94 3.46
N GLU A 137 8.68 3.79 3.48
CA GLU A 137 8.00 3.04 4.54
C GLU A 137 8.55 1.62 4.64
N GLY A 138 8.56 0.86 3.53
CA GLY A 138 9.13 -0.49 3.49
C GLY A 138 10.63 -0.52 3.82
N PHE A 139 11.39 0.50 3.46
CA PHE A 139 12.80 0.60 3.82
C PHE A 139 13.00 0.78 5.34
N PHE A 140 12.20 1.60 6.00
CA PHE A 140 12.25 1.74 7.46
C PHE A 140 11.78 0.46 8.16
N GLU A 141 10.80 -0.24 7.62
CA GLU A 141 10.34 -1.54 8.14
C GLU A 141 11.45 -2.60 8.13
N CYS A 142 12.41 -2.54 7.19
CA CYS A 142 13.60 -3.41 7.20
C CYS A 142 14.36 -3.34 8.54
N PHE A 143 14.36 -2.17 9.19
CA PHE A 143 15.01 -1.94 10.49
C PHE A 143 14.04 -2.09 11.68
N GLY A 144 12.81 -2.50 11.45
CA GLY A 144 11.77 -2.56 12.48
C GLY A 144 11.35 -1.18 12.98
N LEU A 145 11.23 -0.23 12.07
CA LEU A 145 10.76 1.13 12.31
C LEU A 145 9.47 1.37 11.53
N TYR A 146 8.49 1.98 12.16
CA TYR A 146 7.15 2.18 11.62
C TYR A 146 6.67 3.62 11.84
N PRO A 147 7.34 4.64 11.25
CA PRO A 147 7.00 6.04 11.51
C PRO A 147 5.56 6.40 11.11
N GLY A 148 5.04 5.77 10.05
CA GLY A 148 3.70 6.00 9.50
C GLY A 148 3.62 7.21 8.58
N SER A 149 2.65 7.19 7.67
CA SER A 149 2.46 8.22 6.63
C SER A 149 2.11 9.60 7.19
N ASP A 150 1.55 9.66 8.37
CA ASP A 150 1.23 10.87 9.14
C ASP A 150 2.19 11.10 10.32
N ALA A 151 3.27 10.30 10.42
CA ALA A 151 4.23 10.27 11.52
C ALA A 151 3.60 9.93 12.88
N MET A 152 2.53 9.15 12.89
CA MET A 152 1.78 8.77 14.10
C MET A 152 1.37 7.29 14.12
N THR A 153 2.18 6.39 13.58
CA THR A 153 1.97 4.97 13.85
C THR A 153 2.41 4.66 15.28
N PHE A 154 1.51 4.09 16.07
CA PHE A 154 1.73 3.78 17.48
C PHE A 154 1.89 2.28 17.66
N MET A 155 3.04 1.88 18.20
CA MET A 155 3.45 0.49 18.38
C MET A 155 3.54 0.12 19.86
N ASP A 156 3.39 -1.17 20.18
CA ASP A 156 3.73 -1.69 21.50
C ASP A 156 5.25 -1.88 21.61
N ASP A 157 5.87 -1.40 22.69
CA ASP A 157 7.30 -1.56 22.98
C ASP A 157 7.69 -2.99 23.42
N GLY A 158 6.74 -3.92 23.40
CA GLY A 158 6.88 -5.30 23.90
C GLY A 158 6.63 -5.45 25.41
N ASN A 159 6.33 -4.35 26.12
CA ASN A 159 6.01 -4.35 27.56
C ASN A 159 4.63 -3.75 27.84
N GLY A 160 3.85 -3.47 26.81
CA GLY A 160 2.52 -2.90 26.90
C GLY A 160 2.49 -1.36 26.96
N LYS A 161 3.64 -0.70 26.75
CA LYS A 161 3.70 0.75 26.57
C LYS A 161 3.58 1.10 25.09
N VAL A 162 2.69 2.02 24.78
CA VAL A 162 2.55 2.57 23.43
C VAL A 162 3.65 3.61 23.18
N VAL A 163 4.32 3.48 22.04
CA VAL A 163 5.40 4.36 21.59
C VAL A 163 5.17 4.76 20.13
N TRP A 164 5.74 5.88 19.71
CA TRP A 164 5.77 6.19 18.27
C TRP A 164 6.68 5.20 17.53
N GLY A 165 6.21 4.63 16.42
CA GLY A 165 6.95 3.62 15.66
C GLY A 165 8.26 4.12 15.04
N GLY A 166 8.48 5.43 14.97
CA GLY A 166 9.74 6.07 14.57
C GLY A 166 10.64 6.47 15.75
N GLU A 167 10.28 6.16 17.02
CA GLU A 167 10.97 6.68 18.21
C GLU A 167 12.39 6.14 18.40
N ASN A 168 12.72 4.96 17.85
CA ASN A 168 14.04 4.37 18.04
C ASN A 168 15.11 5.06 17.19
N ALA A 169 15.75 6.09 17.78
CA ALA A 169 16.74 6.91 17.10
C ALA A 169 18.00 6.12 16.66
N GLU A 170 18.41 5.07 17.39
CA GLU A 170 19.60 4.28 16.98
C GLU A 170 19.31 3.54 15.68
N LYS A 171 18.21 2.82 15.59
CA LYS A 171 17.79 2.13 14.35
C LYS A 171 17.54 3.11 13.19
N ALA A 172 16.92 4.25 13.49
CA ALA A 172 16.68 5.28 12.48
C ALA A 172 17.96 5.87 11.92
N LYS A 173 18.98 6.09 12.76
CA LYS A 173 20.30 6.53 12.31
C LYS A 173 21.00 5.48 11.45
N GLU A 174 20.85 4.18 11.74
CA GLU A 174 21.39 3.11 10.90
C GLU A 174 20.71 3.11 9.52
N ALA A 175 19.38 3.17 9.48
CA ALA A 175 18.61 3.26 8.23
C ALA A 175 18.99 4.50 7.41
N LEU A 176 19.04 5.67 8.05
CA LEU A 176 19.37 6.93 7.40
C LEU A 176 20.84 7.03 6.99
N THR A 177 21.76 6.42 7.71
CA THR A 177 23.17 6.30 7.30
C THR A 177 23.26 5.51 5.98
N THR A 178 22.54 4.39 5.91
CA THR A 178 22.47 3.57 4.69
C THR A 178 21.94 4.37 3.49
N LEU A 179 20.82 5.08 3.66
CA LEU A 179 20.26 5.93 2.59
C LEU A 179 21.19 7.08 2.19
N GLN A 180 21.85 7.71 3.17
CA GLN A 180 22.80 8.76 2.91
C GLN A 180 24.02 8.26 2.11
N GLU A 181 24.55 7.07 2.45
CA GLU A 181 25.63 6.42 1.71
C GLU A 181 25.20 6.10 0.26
N MET A 182 23.99 5.54 0.08
CA MET A 182 23.42 5.24 -1.24
C MET A 182 23.16 6.51 -2.07
N TYR A 183 22.78 7.61 -1.44
CA TYR A 183 22.69 8.91 -2.10
C TYR A 183 24.07 9.45 -2.50
N GLN A 184 25.07 9.33 -1.63
CA GLN A 184 26.42 9.83 -1.89
C GLN A 184 27.11 9.09 -3.03
N ASN A 185 26.94 7.77 -3.14
CA ASN A 185 27.55 6.95 -4.19
C ASN A 185 26.72 6.92 -5.50
N GLY A 186 25.53 7.55 -5.53
CA GLY A 186 24.68 7.63 -6.71
C GLY A 186 23.68 6.50 -6.86
N SER A 187 23.63 5.53 -5.93
CA SER A 187 22.62 4.46 -5.94
C SER A 187 21.20 4.97 -5.73
N ILE A 188 21.06 6.17 -5.14
CA ILE A 188 19.85 6.98 -5.18
C ILE A 188 20.14 8.21 -6.04
N THR A 189 19.26 8.51 -7.01
CA THR A 189 19.44 9.66 -7.91
C THR A 189 19.49 10.99 -7.15
N ARG A 190 20.28 11.94 -7.66
CA ARG A 190 20.39 13.29 -7.05
C ARG A 190 19.08 14.07 -7.09
N ASP A 191 18.22 13.76 -8.03
CA ASP A 191 16.95 14.45 -8.27
C ASP A 191 15.80 13.91 -7.43
N PHE A 192 16.03 12.87 -6.58
CA PHE A 192 14.98 12.19 -5.81
C PHE A 192 14.09 13.16 -5.02
N ILE A 193 14.64 14.28 -4.54
CA ILE A 193 13.93 15.27 -3.72
C ILE A 193 12.69 15.84 -4.42
N THR A 194 12.67 15.83 -5.76
CA THR A 194 11.59 16.33 -6.59
C THR A 194 10.79 15.23 -7.27
N MET A 195 11.19 13.98 -7.07
CA MET A 195 10.50 12.82 -7.64
C MET A 195 9.28 12.45 -6.79
N ASP A 196 8.17 12.30 -7.46
CA ASP A 196 6.93 11.74 -6.92
C ASP A 196 6.70 10.33 -7.47
N SER A 197 5.64 9.68 -7.02
CA SER A 197 5.27 8.34 -7.47
C SER A 197 5.12 8.23 -9.00
N ASN A 198 4.62 9.26 -9.70
CA ASN A 198 4.51 9.24 -11.16
C ASN A 198 5.88 9.25 -11.82
N SER A 199 6.80 10.07 -11.31
CA SER A 199 8.20 10.10 -11.76
C SER A 199 8.87 8.75 -11.56
N ILE A 200 8.62 8.06 -10.43
CA ILE A 200 9.17 6.71 -10.17
C ILE A 200 8.60 5.69 -11.17
N PHE A 201 7.30 5.73 -11.46
CA PHE A 201 6.70 4.86 -12.49
C PHE A 201 7.37 5.06 -13.85
N GLU A 202 7.65 6.31 -14.24
CA GLU A 202 8.34 6.63 -15.48
C GLU A 202 9.79 6.12 -15.48
N GLU A 203 10.54 6.32 -14.39
CA GLU A 203 11.92 5.86 -14.25
C GLU A 203 12.01 4.31 -14.32
N ALA A 204 11.17 3.62 -13.56
CA ALA A 204 11.15 2.16 -13.53
C ALA A 204 10.71 1.57 -14.88
N GLY A 205 9.67 2.16 -15.51
CA GLY A 205 9.18 1.74 -16.81
C GLY A 205 10.14 2.04 -17.97
N ALA A 206 10.97 3.07 -17.83
CA ALA A 206 12.02 3.40 -18.80
C ALA A 206 13.32 2.61 -18.59
N GLY A 207 13.38 1.76 -17.54
CA GLY A 207 14.57 0.97 -17.22
C GLY A 207 15.74 1.79 -16.68
N ARG A 208 15.46 2.89 -15.96
CA ARG A 208 16.52 3.70 -15.34
C ARG A 208 16.78 3.36 -13.88
N CYS A 209 15.82 2.76 -13.18
CA CYS A 209 16.04 2.28 -11.81
C CYS A 209 15.77 0.78 -11.69
N GLY A 210 16.49 0.13 -10.78
CA GLY A 210 16.46 -1.33 -10.62
C GLY A 210 15.71 -1.84 -9.40
N ILE A 211 15.51 -1.01 -8.36
CA ILE A 211 14.91 -1.41 -7.09
C ILE A 211 13.95 -0.32 -6.62
N TRP A 212 12.80 -0.72 -6.07
CA TRP A 212 11.87 0.15 -5.35
C TRP A 212 11.02 -0.60 -4.34
N PHE A 213 10.60 0.07 -3.28
CA PHE A 213 9.60 -0.46 -2.37
C PHE A 213 8.21 0.02 -2.81
N ALA A 214 7.21 -0.82 -2.73
CA ALA A 214 5.84 -0.49 -3.10
C ALA A 214 4.85 -1.54 -2.55
N PRO A 215 3.55 -1.23 -2.47
CA PRO A 215 2.50 -2.23 -2.36
C PRO A 215 2.56 -3.25 -3.52
N MET A 216 1.88 -4.39 -3.37
CA MET A 216 1.94 -5.53 -4.29
C MET A 216 1.73 -5.17 -5.78
N TRP A 217 1.01 -4.09 -6.06
CA TRP A 217 0.70 -3.61 -7.42
C TRP A 217 1.82 -2.74 -8.04
N GLY A 218 2.86 -2.39 -7.26
CA GLY A 218 3.91 -1.45 -7.68
C GLY A 218 4.78 -1.89 -8.86
N GLY A 219 4.67 -3.14 -9.29
CA GLY A 219 5.33 -3.65 -10.51
C GLY A 219 4.51 -3.55 -11.79
N MET A 220 3.17 -3.33 -11.70
CA MET A 220 2.27 -3.40 -12.84
C MET A 220 2.57 -2.37 -13.93
N VAL A 221 2.57 -1.09 -13.55
CA VAL A 221 2.82 0.02 -14.49
C VAL A 221 4.25 -0.02 -15.03
N PRO A 222 5.30 -0.21 -14.19
CA PRO A 222 6.65 -0.40 -14.68
C PRO A 222 6.78 -1.53 -15.69
N MET A 223 6.19 -2.69 -15.44
CA MET A 223 6.28 -3.84 -16.33
C MET A 223 5.61 -3.58 -17.69
N SER A 224 4.39 -3.05 -17.71
CA SER A 224 3.70 -2.67 -18.95
C SER A 224 4.48 -1.66 -19.79
N SER A 225 5.18 -0.73 -19.12
CA SER A 225 5.99 0.28 -19.79
C SER A 225 7.33 -0.28 -20.27
N ALA A 226 8.00 -1.10 -19.44
CA ALA A 226 9.28 -1.69 -19.76
C ALA A 226 9.21 -2.63 -20.98
N MET A 227 8.12 -3.36 -21.18
CA MET A 227 7.91 -4.20 -22.36
C MET A 227 8.10 -3.45 -23.69
N LYS A 228 7.80 -2.14 -23.73
CA LYS A 228 7.91 -1.32 -24.95
C LYS A 228 9.34 -1.02 -25.35
N SER A 229 10.24 -0.85 -24.36
CA SER A 229 11.64 -0.53 -24.58
C SER A 229 12.56 -1.76 -24.47
N THR A 230 12.20 -2.70 -23.62
CA THR A 230 12.99 -3.88 -23.25
C THR A 230 12.04 -5.08 -23.13
N PRO A 231 11.70 -5.77 -24.24
CA PRO A 231 10.77 -6.92 -24.19
C PRO A 231 11.19 -8.04 -23.24
N GLU A 232 12.49 -8.17 -22.96
CA GLU A 232 13.05 -9.17 -22.04
C GLU A 232 13.02 -8.71 -20.57
N ALA A 233 12.53 -7.51 -20.27
CA ALA A 233 12.44 -7.01 -18.90
C ALA A 233 11.67 -8.01 -18.00
N HIS A 234 12.20 -8.23 -16.81
CA HIS A 234 11.59 -9.09 -15.82
C HIS A 234 11.65 -8.40 -14.44
N ILE A 235 10.49 -8.01 -13.96
CA ILE A 235 10.33 -7.38 -12.64
C ILE A 235 9.77 -8.45 -11.69
N THR A 236 10.46 -8.68 -10.59
CA THR A 236 10.04 -9.60 -9.52
C THR A 236 9.89 -8.84 -8.20
N ALA A 237 9.35 -9.50 -7.19
CA ALA A 237 9.23 -8.97 -5.85
C ALA A 237 9.71 -9.97 -4.81
N ALA A 238 10.09 -9.46 -3.65
CA ALA A 238 10.45 -10.24 -2.48
C ALA A 238 9.95 -9.54 -1.21
N PRO A 239 9.82 -10.24 -0.07
CA PRO A 239 9.70 -9.60 1.23
C PRO A 239 10.81 -8.57 1.46
N ILE A 240 10.54 -7.60 2.31
CA ILE A 240 11.53 -6.58 2.66
C ILE A 240 12.81 -7.21 3.25
N PRO A 241 14.01 -6.75 2.87
CA PRO A 241 15.28 -7.30 3.38
C PRO A 241 15.46 -7.07 4.89
N ASP A 242 16.19 -7.96 5.55
CA ASP A 242 16.51 -7.78 6.97
C ASP A 242 17.59 -6.71 7.19
N GLY A 243 17.25 -5.67 7.93
CA GLY A 243 18.14 -4.64 8.42
C GLY A 243 18.37 -4.72 9.93
N THR A 244 17.72 -5.65 10.63
CA THR A 244 17.87 -5.83 12.08
C THR A 244 19.08 -6.69 12.45
N GLY A 245 19.56 -7.50 11.50
CA GLY A 245 20.60 -8.50 11.70
C GLY A 245 20.16 -9.73 12.49
N THR A 246 18.87 -9.84 12.81
CA THR A 246 18.30 -10.94 13.62
C THR A 246 17.24 -11.74 12.84
N GLY A 247 16.79 -11.26 11.67
CA GLY A 247 15.68 -11.83 10.92
C GLY A 247 14.31 -11.58 11.55
N ASP A 248 14.23 -10.62 12.47
CA ASP A 248 12.98 -10.28 13.19
C ASP A 248 12.24 -9.07 12.58
N ASN A 249 12.67 -8.60 11.40
CA ASN A 249 11.97 -7.54 10.69
C ASN A 249 10.60 -8.04 10.24
N LYS A 250 9.58 -7.20 10.44
CA LYS A 250 8.19 -7.52 10.08
C LYS A 250 7.61 -6.38 9.26
N SER A 251 6.74 -6.73 8.33
CA SER A 251 5.98 -5.74 7.58
C SER A 251 4.78 -5.25 8.37
N TYR A 252 4.55 -3.93 8.31
CA TYR A 252 3.42 -3.33 9.00
C TYR A 252 2.10 -3.69 8.32
N PHE A 253 1.18 -4.23 9.11
CA PHE A 253 -0.17 -4.56 8.67
C PHE A 253 -1.20 -4.02 9.67
N ALA A 254 -2.12 -3.20 9.18
CA ALA A 254 -3.28 -2.79 9.93
C ALA A 254 -4.53 -3.13 9.11
N PRO A 255 -5.43 -3.98 9.62
CA PRO A 255 -6.77 -4.07 9.07
C PRO A 255 -7.38 -2.67 9.13
N SER A 256 -7.83 -2.15 8.00
CA SER A 256 -8.29 -0.77 7.96
C SER A 256 -9.36 -0.57 6.89
N PHE A 257 -10.13 0.47 7.10
CA PHE A 257 -10.91 1.09 6.05
C PHE A 257 -10.10 2.27 5.48
N THR A 258 -10.30 2.57 4.21
CA THR A 258 -9.59 3.66 3.53
C THR A 258 -10.39 4.95 3.56
N GLN A 259 -11.72 4.85 3.52
CA GLN A 259 -12.65 5.97 3.59
C GLN A 259 -13.94 5.58 4.32
N VAL A 260 -14.73 6.59 4.67
CA VAL A 260 -16.04 6.42 5.30
C VAL A 260 -17.09 7.07 4.41
N TYR A 261 -18.09 6.29 4.04
CA TYR A 261 -19.28 6.79 3.36
C TYR A 261 -20.31 7.26 4.37
N CYS A 262 -20.69 8.52 4.27
CA CYS A 262 -21.63 9.21 5.17
C CYS A 262 -22.82 9.78 4.41
N VAL A 263 -23.90 10.05 5.10
CA VAL A 263 -25.06 10.77 4.57
C VAL A 263 -25.26 12.08 5.30
N SER A 264 -25.55 13.15 4.54
CA SER A 264 -25.82 14.46 5.10
C SER A 264 -27.03 14.42 6.04
N SER A 265 -26.94 15.11 7.17
CA SER A 265 -28.09 15.27 8.09
C SER A 265 -29.28 16.03 7.48
N LYS A 266 -29.08 16.66 6.30
CA LYS A 266 -30.12 17.33 5.52
C LYS A 266 -30.77 16.45 4.46
N CYS A 267 -30.24 15.22 4.24
CA CYS A 267 -30.81 14.30 3.28
C CYS A 267 -32.22 13.85 3.69
N GLU A 268 -33.18 14.00 2.81
CA GLU A 268 -34.59 13.63 3.08
C GLU A 268 -34.78 12.10 3.26
N ASN A 269 -33.90 11.29 2.66
CA ASN A 269 -34.00 9.84 2.67
C ASN A 269 -32.64 9.23 3.08
N PRO A 270 -32.19 9.36 4.32
CA PRO A 270 -30.83 8.96 4.73
C PRO A 270 -30.56 7.45 4.60
N GLU A 271 -31.58 6.60 4.55
CA GLU A 271 -31.45 5.17 4.28
C GLU A 271 -30.86 4.86 2.88
N VAL A 272 -30.77 5.87 2.00
CA VAL A 272 -30.19 5.72 0.66
C VAL A 272 -28.73 5.27 0.75
N LEU A 273 -27.97 5.75 1.74
CA LEU A 273 -26.59 5.31 1.96
C LEU A 273 -26.50 3.78 2.08
N ILE A 274 -27.28 3.20 2.99
CA ILE A 274 -27.22 1.76 3.27
C ILE A 274 -27.72 0.95 2.07
N LYS A 275 -28.79 1.41 1.40
CA LYS A 275 -29.30 0.76 0.20
C LYS A 275 -28.33 0.79 -0.96
N LEU A 276 -27.59 1.88 -1.14
CA LEU A 276 -26.51 1.97 -2.14
C LEU A 276 -25.32 1.09 -1.79
N MET A 277 -24.92 1.04 -0.51
CA MET A 277 -23.87 0.13 -0.05
C MET A 277 -24.28 -1.35 -0.27
N ASN A 278 -25.52 -1.75 0.08
CA ASN A 278 -26.01 -3.09 -0.23
C ASN A 278 -25.91 -3.42 -1.71
N LEU A 279 -26.34 -2.48 -2.58
CA LEU A 279 -26.28 -2.67 -4.03
C LEU A 279 -24.83 -2.75 -4.52
N SER A 280 -23.96 -1.89 -4.02
CA SER A 280 -22.55 -1.86 -4.41
C SER A 280 -21.84 -3.16 -4.00
N VAL A 281 -21.99 -3.59 -2.75
CA VAL A 281 -21.42 -4.87 -2.28
C VAL A 281 -21.95 -6.04 -3.13
N LYS A 282 -23.27 -6.09 -3.35
CA LYS A 282 -23.87 -7.16 -4.16
C LYS A 282 -23.31 -7.21 -5.58
N LYS A 283 -23.09 -6.05 -6.22
CA LYS A 283 -22.68 -5.98 -7.62
C LYS A 283 -21.17 -6.03 -7.84
N LEU A 284 -20.39 -5.56 -6.89
CA LEU A 284 -18.92 -5.53 -6.99
C LEU A 284 -18.26 -6.74 -6.31
N CYS A 285 -18.79 -7.21 -5.17
CA CYS A 285 -18.21 -8.36 -4.49
C CYS A 285 -18.81 -9.70 -4.98
N HIS A 286 -20.08 -9.68 -5.43
CA HIS A 286 -20.85 -10.89 -5.77
C HIS A 286 -21.63 -10.73 -7.08
N PRO A 287 -20.98 -10.46 -8.23
CA PRO A 287 -21.67 -10.35 -9.51
C PRO A 287 -22.36 -11.67 -9.86
N GLU A 288 -23.64 -11.61 -10.25
CA GLU A 288 -24.46 -12.81 -10.50
C GLU A 288 -24.18 -13.44 -11.88
N ASN A 289 -23.68 -12.68 -12.83
CA ASN A 289 -23.42 -13.10 -14.21
C ASN A 289 -22.44 -12.13 -14.92
N GLU A 290 -22.03 -12.50 -16.14
CA GLU A 290 -21.08 -11.72 -16.94
C GLU A 290 -21.60 -10.32 -17.30
N GLU A 291 -22.90 -10.13 -17.50
CA GLU A 291 -23.50 -8.82 -17.79
C GLU A 291 -23.38 -7.91 -16.57
N ASP A 292 -23.63 -8.42 -15.37
CA ASP A 292 -23.44 -7.71 -14.11
C ASP A 292 -21.96 -7.32 -13.92
N PHE A 293 -21.06 -8.29 -14.13
CA PHE A 293 -19.63 -8.05 -14.00
C PHE A 293 -19.17 -6.94 -14.95
N ASN A 294 -19.45 -7.05 -16.24
CA ASN A 294 -19.06 -6.08 -17.25
C ASN A 294 -19.68 -4.68 -17.02
N THR A 295 -20.93 -4.65 -16.49
CA THR A 295 -21.63 -3.39 -16.23
C THR A 295 -21.09 -2.64 -15.02
N TYR A 296 -20.83 -3.33 -13.92
CA TYR A 296 -20.50 -2.69 -12.63
C TYR A 296 -19.03 -2.78 -12.28
N TYR A 297 -18.36 -3.88 -12.56
CA TYR A 297 -16.94 -4.04 -12.31
C TYR A 297 -16.10 -3.47 -13.47
N GLY A 298 -16.43 -3.84 -14.68
CA GLY A 298 -15.81 -3.37 -15.90
C GLY A 298 -15.37 -4.50 -16.83
N ASP A 299 -14.98 -4.10 -18.01
CA ASP A 299 -14.39 -4.96 -19.04
C ASP A 299 -12.94 -4.56 -19.29
N ASN A 300 -12.28 -5.19 -20.29
CA ASN A 300 -10.90 -4.91 -20.65
C ASN A 300 -10.66 -3.46 -21.15
N GLU A 301 -11.71 -2.74 -21.51
CA GLU A 301 -11.64 -1.36 -21.99
C GLU A 301 -12.05 -0.34 -20.90
N HIS A 302 -12.86 -0.75 -19.92
CA HIS A 302 -13.50 0.12 -18.95
C HIS A 302 -13.43 -0.46 -17.52
N THR A 303 -12.85 0.27 -16.61
CA THR A 303 -12.86 -0.03 -15.17
C THR A 303 -14.09 0.59 -14.51
N GLY A 304 -15.26 -0.06 -14.67
CA GLY A 304 -16.56 0.46 -14.20
C GLY A 304 -16.60 0.76 -12.71
N TYR A 305 -15.97 -0.08 -11.88
CA TYR A 305 -15.92 0.11 -10.43
C TYR A 305 -15.25 1.43 -10.01
N LYS A 306 -14.29 1.96 -10.78
CA LYS A 306 -13.63 3.25 -10.51
C LYS A 306 -14.54 4.46 -10.77
N SER A 307 -15.58 4.28 -11.58
CA SER A 307 -16.54 5.32 -11.93
C SER A 307 -17.85 5.21 -11.12
N GLY A 308 -17.98 4.21 -10.27
CA GLY A 308 -19.13 4.01 -9.39
C GLY A 308 -19.23 5.05 -8.28
N LEU A 309 -20.43 5.22 -7.72
CA LEU A 309 -20.67 6.12 -6.59
C LEU A 309 -19.98 5.65 -5.31
N MET A 310 -19.75 4.36 -5.19
CA MET A 310 -19.14 3.72 -4.03
C MET A 310 -18.18 2.63 -4.49
N TRP A 311 -17.04 2.60 -3.88
CA TRP A 311 -16.02 1.58 -4.11
C TRP A 311 -16.08 0.57 -2.95
N THR A 312 -16.67 -0.59 -3.20
CA THR A 312 -16.84 -1.66 -2.20
C THR A 312 -16.28 -2.98 -2.74
N LEU A 313 -14.98 -3.01 -3.04
CA LEU A 313 -14.33 -4.26 -3.44
C LEU A 313 -14.21 -5.20 -2.24
N ALA A 314 -14.33 -6.52 -2.49
CA ALA A 314 -14.19 -7.50 -1.44
C ALA A 314 -12.80 -7.44 -0.80
N PRO A 315 -12.69 -7.31 0.52
CA PRO A 315 -11.43 -7.46 1.22
C PRO A 315 -10.81 -8.83 0.92
N LEU A 316 -9.49 -8.91 0.79
CA LEU A 316 -8.74 -10.13 0.43
C LEU A 316 -9.04 -10.68 -0.98
N LYS A 317 -9.84 -9.97 -1.81
CA LYS A 317 -10.14 -10.37 -3.18
C LYS A 317 -8.87 -10.69 -3.98
N ASN A 318 -7.89 -9.83 -3.90
CA ASN A 318 -6.65 -9.98 -4.65
C ASN A 318 -5.79 -11.14 -4.16
N TYR A 319 -5.89 -11.50 -2.88
CA TYR A 319 -5.25 -12.71 -2.37
C TYR A 319 -5.92 -13.99 -2.91
N ASP A 320 -7.25 -14.03 -2.98
CA ASP A 320 -8.00 -15.12 -3.62
C ASP A 320 -7.67 -15.21 -5.12
N ASN A 321 -7.58 -14.07 -5.81
CA ASN A 321 -7.14 -14.00 -7.21
C ASN A 321 -5.77 -14.65 -7.38
N PHE A 322 -4.77 -14.20 -6.60
CA PHE A 322 -3.43 -14.80 -6.65
C PHE A 322 -3.45 -16.32 -6.47
N GLN A 323 -4.15 -16.82 -5.45
CA GLN A 323 -4.17 -18.26 -5.17
C GLN A 323 -4.75 -19.07 -6.33
N LYS A 324 -5.87 -18.63 -6.90
CA LYS A 324 -6.57 -19.33 -7.98
C LYS A 324 -5.91 -19.15 -9.33
N GLU A 325 -5.52 -17.94 -9.67
CA GLU A 325 -4.92 -17.62 -10.97
C GLU A 325 -3.53 -18.23 -11.12
N SER A 326 -2.68 -18.13 -10.07
CA SER A 326 -1.37 -18.78 -10.10
C SER A 326 -1.46 -20.31 -10.21
N ALA A 327 -2.43 -20.91 -9.52
CA ALA A 327 -2.70 -22.34 -9.63
C ALA A 327 -3.19 -22.73 -11.04
N ALA A 328 -4.08 -21.91 -11.63
CA ALA A 328 -4.58 -22.14 -12.99
C ALA A 328 -3.46 -22.00 -14.04
N LEU A 329 -2.55 -21.03 -13.89
CA LEU A 329 -1.38 -20.90 -14.79
C LEU A 329 -0.46 -22.11 -14.73
N GLN A 330 -0.29 -22.73 -13.55
CA GLN A 330 0.54 -23.92 -13.38
C GLN A 330 -0.11 -25.19 -13.88
N THR A 331 -1.42 -25.35 -13.69
CA THR A 331 -2.12 -26.61 -13.96
C THR A 331 -2.91 -26.62 -15.27
N GLY A 332 -3.29 -25.45 -15.79
CA GLY A 332 -4.24 -25.28 -16.90
C GLY A 332 -5.71 -25.50 -16.49
N ASP A 333 -6.00 -25.79 -15.22
CA ASP A 333 -7.37 -25.95 -14.73
C ASP A 333 -7.96 -24.60 -14.33
N THR A 334 -9.01 -24.19 -15.05
CA THR A 334 -9.69 -22.90 -14.87
C THR A 334 -11.08 -23.05 -14.27
N SER A 335 -11.47 -24.26 -13.81
CA SER A 335 -12.83 -24.56 -13.35
C SER A 335 -13.29 -23.79 -12.12
N GLU A 336 -12.33 -23.32 -11.30
CA GLU A 336 -12.58 -22.56 -10.08
C GLU A 336 -12.49 -21.03 -10.26
N LEU A 337 -12.15 -20.56 -11.47
CA LEU A 337 -12.00 -19.13 -11.75
C LEU A 337 -13.36 -18.46 -11.93
N ASN A 338 -13.54 -17.33 -11.27
CA ASN A 338 -14.64 -16.42 -11.56
C ASN A 338 -14.36 -15.61 -12.85
N MET A 339 -15.26 -14.70 -13.22
CA MET A 339 -15.15 -13.95 -14.48
C MET A 339 -13.94 -13.00 -14.51
N GLU A 340 -13.61 -12.34 -13.39
CA GLU A 340 -12.42 -11.49 -13.27
C GLU A 340 -11.17 -12.35 -13.41
N GLN A 341 -11.07 -13.39 -12.60
CA GLN A 341 -9.93 -14.31 -12.58
C GLN A 341 -9.72 -14.99 -13.94
N MET A 342 -10.79 -15.33 -14.66
CA MET A 342 -10.72 -15.87 -16.02
C MET A 342 -10.17 -14.84 -17.02
N SER A 343 -10.59 -13.58 -16.91
CA SER A 343 -10.07 -12.49 -17.75
C SER A 343 -8.58 -12.27 -17.49
N ASP A 344 -8.18 -12.19 -16.23
CA ASP A 344 -6.80 -12.00 -15.80
C ASP A 344 -5.92 -13.18 -16.22
N TYR A 345 -6.39 -14.41 -15.99
CA TYR A 345 -5.73 -15.63 -16.46
C TYR A 345 -5.51 -15.61 -17.99
N THR A 346 -6.53 -15.21 -18.75
CA THR A 346 -6.45 -15.16 -20.22
C THR A 346 -5.36 -14.19 -20.69
N ASN A 347 -5.29 -13.01 -20.10
CA ASN A 347 -4.28 -12.02 -20.39
C ASN A 347 -2.87 -12.50 -19.97
N MET A 348 -2.73 -13.01 -18.75
CA MET A 348 -1.45 -13.56 -18.27
C MET A 348 -0.97 -14.73 -19.15
N LYS A 349 -1.89 -15.61 -19.54
CA LYS A 349 -1.58 -16.73 -20.45
C LYS A 349 -1.11 -16.24 -21.82
N ALA A 350 -1.73 -15.20 -22.39
CA ALA A 350 -1.30 -14.60 -23.65
C ALA A 350 0.14 -14.04 -23.54
N PHE A 351 0.47 -13.38 -22.43
CA PHE A 351 1.83 -12.91 -22.17
C PHE A 351 2.83 -14.07 -22.02
N VAL A 352 2.52 -15.08 -21.19
CA VAL A 352 3.41 -16.21 -20.94
C VAL A 352 3.68 -17.00 -22.24
N ASP A 353 2.62 -17.31 -23.00
CA ASP A 353 2.75 -18.05 -24.26
C ASP A 353 3.58 -17.27 -25.30
N ALA A 354 3.39 -15.96 -25.40
CA ALA A 354 4.16 -15.11 -26.31
C ALA A 354 5.63 -15.00 -25.88
N LYS A 355 5.90 -14.91 -24.57
CA LYS A 355 7.26 -14.91 -24.00
C LYS A 355 8.00 -16.21 -24.31
N GLU A 356 7.36 -17.36 -24.08
CA GLU A 356 7.92 -18.68 -24.38
C GLU A 356 8.17 -18.89 -25.88
N ALA A 357 7.29 -18.36 -26.73
CA ALA A 357 7.44 -18.44 -28.18
C ALA A 357 8.43 -17.42 -28.77
N GLY A 358 8.91 -16.44 -27.99
CA GLY A 358 9.74 -15.34 -28.48
C GLY A 358 9.00 -14.39 -29.41
N THR A 359 7.70 -14.20 -29.20
CA THR A 359 6.79 -13.40 -30.04
C THR A 359 6.09 -12.28 -29.25
N LEU A 360 6.74 -11.79 -28.20
CA LEU A 360 6.21 -10.69 -27.40
C LEU A 360 5.94 -9.46 -28.26
N ASP A 361 4.75 -8.89 -28.11
CA ASP A 361 4.31 -7.66 -28.77
C ASP A 361 3.74 -6.69 -27.71
N ALA A 362 4.47 -5.64 -27.42
CA ALA A 362 4.08 -4.64 -26.43
C ALA A 362 2.86 -3.79 -26.84
N GLU A 363 2.50 -3.79 -28.13
CA GLU A 363 1.29 -3.12 -28.63
C GLU A 363 0.05 -4.03 -28.57
N ASP A 364 0.24 -5.33 -28.32
CA ASP A 364 -0.86 -6.25 -28.03
C ASP A 364 -1.40 -5.99 -26.62
N ALA A 365 -2.67 -5.56 -26.55
CA ALA A 365 -3.29 -5.16 -25.29
C ALA A 365 -3.38 -6.31 -24.27
N ALA A 366 -3.64 -7.54 -24.73
CA ALA A 366 -3.72 -8.71 -23.85
C ALA A 366 -2.35 -9.07 -23.28
N GLN A 367 -1.28 -9.03 -24.10
CA GLN A 367 0.08 -9.30 -23.63
C GLN A 367 0.58 -8.21 -22.68
N SER A 368 0.33 -6.92 -22.99
CA SER A 368 0.72 -5.81 -22.12
C SER A 368 0.00 -5.84 -20.77
N SER A 369 -1.31 -6.07 -20.76
CA SER A 369 -2.10 -6.28 -19.54
C SER A 369 -1.66 -7.54 -18.81
N GLY A 370 -1.42 -8.62 -19.55
CA GLY A 370 -0.96 -9.90 -19.01
C GLY A 370 0.41 -9.81 -18.32
N ALA A 371 1.34 -9.02 -18.86
CA ALA A 371 2.64 -8.78 -18.23
C ALA A 371 2.50 -8.07 -16.88
N ALA A 372 1.64 -7.04 -16.81
CA ALA A 372 1.34 -6.32 -15.58
C ALA A 372 0.73 -7.26 -14.52
N LEU A 373 -0.30 -7.99 -14.91
CA LEU A 373 -0.99 -8.94 -14.02
C LEU A 373 -0.08 -10.08 -13.57
N TYR A 374 0.74 -10.60 -14.48
CA TYR A 374 1.70 -11.67 -14.17
C TYR A 374 2.70 -11.25 -13.10
N THR A 375 3.20 -10.00 -13.13
CA THR A 375 4.10 -9.47 -12.11
C THR A 375 3.48 -9.47 -10.70
N VAL A 376 2.16 -9.46 -10.61
CA VAL A 376 1.44 -9.44 -9.32
C VAL A 376 0.93 -10.82 -8.94
N PHE A 377 0.18 -11.48 -9.84
CA PHE A 377 -0.61 -12.68 -9.54
C PHE A 377 -0.03 -13.97 -10.13
N GLY A 378 0.76 -13.90 -11.19
CA GLY A 378 1.20 -15.08 -11.94
C GLY A 378 2.63 -15.52 -11.66
N ASP A 379 3.54 -14.58 -11.46
CA ASP A 379 4.95 -14.87 -11.21
C ASP A 379 5.14 -15.53 -9.83
N PRO A 380 5.83 -16.67 -9.72
CA PRO A 380 6.17 -17.30 -8.44
C PRO A 380 7.05 -16.41 -7.54
N ASN A 381 7.63 -15.33 -8.08
CA ASN A 381 8.34 -14.29 -7.36
C ASN A 381 7.69 -12.91 -7.61
N GLY A 382 6.38 -12.87 -7.77
CA GLY A 382 5.63 -11.64 -7.96
C GLY A 382 5.19 -10.97 -6.66
N GLY A 383 4.47 -9.86 -6.77
CA GLY A 383 4.04 -9.08 -5.61
C GLY A 383 3.25 -9.89 -4.58
N TYR A 384 2.25 -10.65 -5.02
CA TYR A 384 1.47 -11.51 -4.10
C TYR A 384 2.21 -12.76 -3.63
N ALA A 385 3.17 -13.28 -4.39
CA ALA A 385 4.01 -14.38 -3.93
C ALA A 385 4.87 -13.95 -2.72
N ALA A 386 5.39 -12.71 -2.75
CA ALA A 386 6.11 -12.14 -1.60
C ALA A 386 5.20 -11.97 -0.38
N LEU A 387 3.96 -11.50 -0.57
CA LEU A 387 2.98 -11.39 0.52
C LEU A 387 2.54 -12.75 1.07
N ASP A 388 2.34 -13.75 0.20
CA ASP A 388 1.99 -15.12 0.60
C ASP A 388 3.10 -15.76 1.45
N GLN A 389 4.37 -15.45 1.15
CA GLN A 389 5.49 -15.84 2.02
C GLN A 389 5.35 -15.19 3.40
N LEU A 390 5.13 -13.87 3.48
CA LEU A 390 4.93 -13.17 4.75
C LEU A 390 3.75 -13.72 5.55
N ILE A 391 2.62 -14.05 4.87
CA ILE A 391 1.44 -14.65 5.50
C ILE A 391 1.81 -16.01 6.13
N LYS A 392 2.54 -16.85 5.42
CA LYS A 392 2.94 -18.19 5.89
C LYS A 392 3.97 -18.16 7.01
N GLU A 393 4.81 -17.13 7.05
CA GLU A 393 5.89 -16.97 8.03
C GLU A 393 5.49 -16.10 9.24
N ASP A 394 4.22 -15.68 9.36
CA ASP A 394 3.76 -14.73 10.37
C ASP A 394 4.60 -13.42 10.37
N GLY A 395 4.91 -12.95 9.17
CA GLY A 395 5.82 -11.84 8.90
C GLY A 395 5.23 -10.45 9.13
N PHE A 396 4.10 -10.32 9.84
CA PHE A 396 3.42 -9.05 10.06
C PHE A 396 3.49 -8.57 11.50
N ILE A 397 3.42 -7.25 11.66
CA ILE A 397 3.23 -6.59 12.93
C ILE A 397 2.07 -5.58 12.82
N SER A 398 1.22 -5.55 13.84
CA SER A 398 0.09 -4.63 13.91
C SER A 398 0.36 -3.48 14.87
N PRO A 399 -0.25 -2.29 14.66
CA PRO A 399 -0.14 -1.18 15.58
C PRO A 399 -0.86 -1.47 16.91
N ALA A 400 -0.38 -0.84 17.97
CA ALA A 400 -1.03 -0.86 19.27
C ALA A 400 -2.32 -0.01 19.29
N TYR A 401 -2.37 1.02 18.45
CA TYR A 401 -3.55 1.87 18.27
C TYR A 401 -4.21 1.57 16.93
N GLN A 402 -5.45 1.14 16.95
CA GLN A 402 -6.25 0.82 15.77
C GLN A 402 -7.55 1.64 15.72
N GLY A 403 -7.64 2.69 16.52
CA GLY A 403 -8.75 3.63 16.51
C GLY A 403 -8.63 4.64 15.35
N ILE A 404 -9.67 5.44 15.19
CA ILE A 404 -9.61 6.61 14.29
C ILE A 404 -8.85 7.75 14.99
N PRO A 405 -8.19 8.65 14.23
CA PRO A 405 -7.49 9.77 14.83
C PRO A 405 -8.41 10.59 15.75
N THR A 406 -7.94 10.88 16.95
CA THR A 406 -8.64 11.79 17.86
C THR A 406 -8.54 13.23 17.35
N GLU A 407 -9.32 14.15 17.93
CA GLU A 407 -9.21 15.58 17.60
C GLU A 407 -7.78 16.10 17.80
N LYS A 408 -7.13 15.66 18.89
CA LYS A 408 -5.75 16.04 19.20
C LYS A 408 -4.75 15.46 18.18
N MET A 409 -4.88 14.19 17.85
CA MET A 409 -4.06 13.56 16.81
C MET A 409 -4.20 14.30 15.47
N ALA A 410 -5.43 14.63 15.06
CA ALA A 410 -5.71 15.36 13.84
C ALA A 410 -5.12 16.79 13.85
N GLU A 411 -5.13 17.47 14.99
CA GLU A 411 -4.54 18.80 15.15
C GLU A 411 -3.02 18.78 14.93
N VAL A 412 -2.31 17.81 15.48
CA VAL A 412 -0.84 17.81 15.50
C VAL A 412 -0.22 17.09 14.30
N SER A 413 -0.92 16.14 13.67
CA SER A 413 -0.44 15.31 12.56
C SER A 413 0.25 16.10 11.44
N PRO A 414 -0.32 17.18 10.86
CA PRO A 414 0.32 17.88 9.77
C PRO A 414 1.70 18.46 10.14
N THR A 415 1.86 18.88 11.40
CA THR A 415 3.12 19.42 11.91
C THR A 415 4.16 18.32 12.10
N LEU A 416 3.74 17.20 12.70
CA LEU A 416 4.62 16.04 12.95
C LEU A 416 5.04 15.38 11.65
N LYS A 417 4.13 15.18 10.71
CA LYS A 417 4.42 14.66 9.35
C LYS A 417 5.47 15.52 8.66
N LYS A 418 5.24 16.83 8.58
CA LYS A 418 6.17 17.77 7.93
C LYS A 418 7.56 17.74 8.58
N LEU A 419 7.62 17.80 9.91
CA LEU A 419 8.87 17.71 10.66
C LEU A 419 9.64 16.43 10.33
N THR A 420 8.96 15.30 10.32
CA THR A 420 9.56 13.98 10.06
C THR A 420 10.11 13.89 8.64
N ILE A 421 9.30 14.22 7.64
CA ILE A 421 9.71 14.17 6.22
C ILE A 421 10.87 15.11 5.95
N GLU A 422 10.81 16.38 6.40
CA GLU A 422 11.89 17.33 6.19
C GLU A 422 13.20 16.88 6.83
N THR A 423 13.15 16.26 8.01
CA THR A 423 14.35 15.76 8.71
C THR A 423 14.94 14.57 7.96
N ILE A 424 14.13 13.60 7.53
CA ILE A 424 14.58 12.45 6.75
C ILE A 424 15.28 12.91 5.46
N VAL A 425 14.65 13.77 4.67
CA VAL A 425 15.21 14.27 3.40
C VAL A 425 16.52 15.02 3.63
N LYS A 426 16.61 15.88 4.65
CA LYS A 426 17.84 16.61 4.98
C LYS A 426 18.98 15.67 5.35
N ILE A 427 18.69 14.63 6.14
CA ILE A 427 19.71 13.64 6.52
C ILE A 427 20.20 12.88 5.29
N ILE A 428 19.30 12.37 4.45
CA ILE A 428 19.67 11.66 3.21
C ILE A 428 20.57 12.56 2.33
N THR A 429 20.28 13.85 2.26
CA THR A 429 21.03 14.83 1.43
C THR A 429 22.32 15.34 2.07
N GLY A 430 22.68 14.88 3.28
CA GLY A 430 24.00 15.14 3.88
C GLY A 430 24.00 15.86 5.23
N GLU A 431 22.85 16.11 5.85
CA GLU A 431 22.80 16.54 7.25
C GLU A 431 23.25 15.40 8.17
N SER A 432 23.76 15.73 9.36
CA SER A 432 24.17 14.70 10.34
C SER A 432 22.99 13.81 10.72
N VAL A 433 23.21 12.50 10.77
CA VAL A 433 22.22 11.54 11.25
C VAL A 433 21.82 11.80 12.72
N ASP A 434 22.65 12.50 13.49
CA ASP A 434 22.34 12.90 14.87
C ASP A 434 21.18 13.91 14.94
N SER A 435 20.82 14.56 13.82
CA SER A 435 19.65 15.43 13.72
C SER A 435 18.34 14.66 14.03
N TYR A 436 18.36 13.31 13.90
CA TYR A 436 17.23 12.49 14.25
C TYR A 436 16.87 12.52 15.75
N ASP A 437 17.85 12.68 16.65
CA ASP A 437 17.58 12.87 18.09
C ASP A 437 16.76 14.15 18.33
N GLY A 438 17.04 15.19 17.54
CA GLY A 438 16.28 16.44 17.53
C GLY A 438 14.86 16.24 16.98
N LEU A 439 14.68 15.40 15.97
CA LEU A 439 13.35 15.03 15.47
C LEU A 439 12.53 14.37 16.56
N VAL A 440 13.04 13.32 17.21
CA VAL A 440 12.32 12.60 18.28
C VAL A 440 11.93 13.56 19.41
N SER A 441 12.87 14.39 19.87
CA SER A 441 12.61 15.38 20.92
C SER A 441 11.53 16.39 20.55
N ASN A 442 11.57 16.90 19.31
CA ASN A 442 10.58 17.85 18.81
C ASN A 442 9.22 17.18 18.54
N TRP A 443 9.20 15.94 18.09
CA TRP A 443 7.99 15.17 17.89
C TRP A 443 7.18 15.09 19.20
N HIS A 444 7.83 14.72 20.30
CA HIS A 444 7.22 14.72 21.63
C HIS A 444 6.73 16.11 22.05
N ALA A 445 7.59 17.13 21.91
CA ALA A 445 7.29 18.49 22.36
C ALA A 445 6.17 19.19 21.56
N LEU A 446 5.96 18.80 20.30
CA LEU A 446 4.95 19.40 19.43
C LEU A 446 3.58 18.71 19.44
N GLY A 447 3.32 17.90 20.46
CA GLY A 447 2.02 17.27 20.71
C GLY A 447 2.03 15.75 20.59
N GLY A 448 3.16 15.13 20.25
CA GLY A 448 3.29 13.67 20.21
C GLY A 448 3.03 13.00 21.56
N ASP A 449 3.42 13.62 22.67
CA ASP A 449 3.13 13.10 24.02
C ASP A 449 1.63 13.04 24.32
N ASP A 450 0.86 14.05 23.88
CA ASP A 450 -0.59 14.06 24.05
C ASP A 450 -1.23 12.94 23.21
N ALA A 451 -0.80 12.78 21.96
CA ALA A 451 -1.27 11.72 21.05
C ALA A 451 -0.92 10.31 21.59
N LEU A 452 0.27 10.12 22.15
CA LEU A 452 0.68 8.87 22.82
C LEU A 452 -0.18 8.54 24.04
N ALA A 453 -0.54 9.56 24.84
CA ALA A 453 -1.39 9.35 25.99
C ALA A 453 -2.79 8.84 25.59
N GLU A 454 -3.38 9.42 24.55
CA GLU A 454 -4.67 8.99 24.01
C GLU A 454 -4.59 7.59 23.36
N ALA A 455 -3.50 7.29 22.64
CA ALA A 455 -3.27 5.96 22.07
C ALA A 455 -3.09 4.90 23.15
N GLN A 456 -2.41 5.21 24.26
CA GLN A 456 -2.26 4.32 25.41
C GLN A 456 -3.60 4.06 26.11
N GLU A 457 -4.41 5.09 26.32
CA GLU A 457 -5.74 4.95 26.95
C GLU A 457 -6.65 4.04 26.10
N TRP A 458 -6.61 4.22 24.78
CA TRP A 458 -7.33 3.35 23.86
C TRP A 458 -6.83 1.89 23.93
N ALA A 459 -5.52 1.69 23.88
CA ALA A 459 -4.93 0.36 23.93
C ALA A 459 -5.26 -0.36 25.26
N ASP A 460 -5.24 0.36 26.39
CA ASP A 460 -5.59 -0.20 27.71
C ASP A 460 -7.08 -0.54 27.83
N SER A 461 -7.94 0.17 27.09
CA SER A 461 -9.39 -0.05 27.10
C SER A 461 -9.83 -1.18 26.17
N ASN A 462 -8.97 -1.62 25.23
CA ASN A 462 -9.26 -2.64 24.21
C ASN A 462 -8.41 -3.92 24.36
N LYS A 463 -7.78 -4.13 25.52
CA LYS A 463 -7.03 -5.36 25.86
C LYS A 463 -7.90 -6.53 26.22
#